data_af1bf86977def180f632e66296b90b47
#
_entry.id   af1bf86977def180f632e66296b90b47
#
_cell.length_a   1.000
_cell.length_b   1.000
_cell.length_c   1.000
_cell.angle_alpha   90.00
_cell.angle_beta   90.00
_cell.angle_gamma   90.00
#
_symmetry.space_group_name_H-M   'P 1'
#
loop_
_entity.id
_entity.type
_entity.pdbx_description
1 polymer ?
#
loop_
_entity_poly.entity_id
_entity_poly.type
_entity_poly.pdbx_seq_one_letter_code
_entity_poly.pdbx_strand_id
1 'polypeptide(L)'
;MIFFDGEIYENDMCDKLLSRFEDRICDTLGNCRLSAEQVMLAAEKISTDIENGAFDDMLSALDVENVSYYKQLIISCLSRENLEYRLKTELGDPDGFIGFPNGITPKIEIQTKPLGVLFHIAAGNADGLPVMSVAEGLLAGNINIL
;
A
#
# COMPACT_ATOMS: atom_id res chain seq x y z
N MET A 1 -6.10 2.54 18.93
CA MET A 1 -4.73 2.47 18.39
C MET A 1 -4.72 3.14 17.03
N ILE A 2 -3.81 4.09 16.80
CA ILE A 2 -3.68 4.87 15.56
C ILE A 2 -2.23 4.70 15.10
N PHE A 3 -2.03 4.26 13.86
CA PHE A 3 -0.71 4.27 13.23
C PHE A 3 -0.56 5.57 12.44
N PHE A 4 0.45 6.36 12.75
CA PHE A 4 0.70 7.63 12.11
C PHE A 4 2.20 7.90 12.01
N ASP A 5 2.68 8.20 10.82
CA ASP A 5 4.07 8.57 10.55
C ASP A 5 5.12 7.59 11.09
N GLY A 6 4.85 6.28 10.98
CA GLY A 6 5.75 5.21 11.42
C GLY A 6 5.63 4.84 12.90
N GLU A 7 4.78 5.49 13.67
CA GLU A 7 4.59 5.26 15.10
C GLU A 7 3.15 4.86 15.44
N ILE A 8 2.98 4.17 16.57
CA ILE A 8 1.68 3.74 17.08
C ILE A 8 1.28 4.63 18.25
N TYR A 9 0.06 5.15 18.23
CA TYR A 9 -0.51 6.04 19.23
C TYR A 9 -1.79 5.48 19.82
N GLU A 10 -2.13 5.88 21.04
CA GLU A 10 -3.42 5.62 21.64
C GLU A 10 -4.51 6.54 21.05
N ASN A 11 -5.78 6.12 21.21
CA ASN A 11 -6.91 6.82 20.59
C ASN A 11 -7.13 8.24 21.12
N ASP A 12 -6.69 8.55 22.34
CA ASP A 12 -6.77 9.89 22.95
C ASP A 12 -5.87 10.92 22.28
N MET A 13 -4.90 10.47 21.46
CA MET A 13 -4.03 11.33 20.66
C MET A 13 -4.66 11.80 19.35
N CYS A 14 -5.87 11.33 18.99
CA CYS A 14 -6.48 11.55 17.69
C CYS A 14 -6.53 13.05 17.31
N ASP A 15 -7.08 13.92 18.16
CA ASP A 15 -7.21 15.34 17.87
C ASP A 15 -5.86 16.04 17.66
N LYS A 16 -4.84 15.61 18.43
CA LYS A 16 -3.49 16.14 18.30
C LYS A 16 -2.82 15.69 17.00
N LEU A 17 -3.06 14.47 16.57
CA LEU A 17 -2.55 13.96 15.28
C LEU A 17 -3.28 14.64 14.13
N LEU A 18 -4.59 14.79 14.19
CA LEU A 18 -5.37 15.50 13.17
C LEU A 18 -4.93 16.96 12.99
N SER A 19 -4.56 17.66 14.06
CA SER A 19 -4.05 19.03 13.94
C SER A 19 -2.73 19.17 13.19
N ARG A 20 -1.96 18.08 13.04
CA ARG A 20 -0.68 18.03 12.31
C ARG A 20 -0.81 17.38 10.92
N PHE A 21 -1.99 16.90 10.60
CA PHE A 21 -2.22 16.04 9.46
C PHE A 21 -2.01 16.76 8.12
N GLU A 22 -2.55 17.98 7.99
CA GLU A 22 -2.41 18.79 6.79
C GLU A 22 -0.94 19.12 6.49
N ASP A 23 -0.20 19.60 7.49
CA ASP A 23 1.22 19.91 7.36
C ASP A 23 2.02 18.68 6.93
N ARG A 24 1.73 17.51 7.53
CA ARG A 24 2.41 16.26 7.22
C ARG A 24 2.11 15.78 5.80
N ILE A 25 0.86 15.90 5.34
CA ILE A 25 0.50 15.60 3.94
C ILE A 25 1.28 16.52 2.99
N CYS A 26 1.28 17.81 3.24
CA CYS A 26 1.99 18.78 2.40
C CYS A 26 3.49 18.49 2.33
N ASP A 27 4.13 18.20 3.47
CA ASP A 27 5.53 17.82 3.53
C ASP A 27 5.82 16.54 2.74
N THR A 28 4.98 15.52 2.90
CA THR A 28 5.15 14.24 2.20
C THR A 28 4.99 14.41 0.70
N LEU A 29 3.97 15.13 0.23
CA LEU A 29 3.77 15.42 -1.19
C LEU A 29 4.92 16.23 -1.81
N GLY A 30 5.53 17.11 -1.03
CA GLY A 30 6.65 17.95 -1.48
C GLY A 30 8.00 17.25 -1.49
N ASN A 31 8.25 16.36 -0.54
CA ASN A 31 9.59 15.87 -0.23
C ASN A 31 9.78 14.36 -0.35
N CYS A 32 8.70 13.58 -0.33
CA CYS A 32 8.77 12.11 -0.30
C CYS A 32 8.00 11.52 -1.48
N ARG A 33 8.72 10.95 -2.44
CA ARG A 33 8.12 10.08 -3.45
C ARG A 33 8.70 8.70 -3.29
N LEU A 34 7.87 7.76 -2.89
CA LEU A 34 8.22 6.34 -2.91
C LEU A 34 8.20 5.86 -4.36
N SER A 35 9.26 5.17 -4.78
CA SER A 35 9.24 4.42 -6.03
C SER A 35 8.52 3.07 -5.82
N ALA A 36 7.95 2.52 -6.89
CA ALA A 36 7.34 1.18 -6.85
C ALA A 36 8.34 0.13 -6.34
N GLU A 37 9.62 0.24 -6.71
CA GLU A 37 10.67 -0.68 -6.21
C GLU A 37 10.86 -0.58 -4.70
N GLN A 38 10.84 0.61 -4.12
CA GLN A 38 10.93 0.77 -2.66
C GLN A 38 9.72 0.16 -1.95
N VAL A 39 8.53 0.28 -2.53
CA VAL A 39 7.31 -0.36 -1.99
C VAL A 39 7.43 -1.88 -2.06
N MET A 40 7.91 -2.44 -3.17
CA MET A 40 8.11 -3.88 -3.31
C MET A 40 9.15 -4.42 -2.34
N LEU A 41 10.28 -3.73 -2.15
CA LEU A 41 11.30 -4.11 -1.16
C LEU A 41 10.74 -4.09 0.28
N ALA A 42 9.93 -3.10 0.61
CA ALA A 42 9.25 -3.05 1.91
C ALA A 42 8.26 -4.21 2.09
N ALA A 43 7.50 -4.54 1.05
CA ALA A 43 6.56 -5.65 1.05
C ALA A 43 7.27 -7.01 1.22
N GLU A 44 8.38 -7.23 0.52
CA GLU A 44 9.23 -8.42 0.68
C GLU A 44 9.76 -8.56 2.11
N LYS A 45 10.20 -7.44 2.70
CA LYS A 45 10.65 -7.43 4.09
C LYS A 45 9.51 -7.79 5.04
N ILE A 46 8.33 -7.20 4.89
CA ILE A 46 7.15 -7.52 5.71
C ILE A 46 6.81 -9.01 5.58
N SER A 47 6.79 -9.56 4.37
CA SER A 47 6.51 -10.98 4.12
C SER A 47 7.53 -11.87 4.86
N THR A 48 8.81 -11.55 4.78
CA THR A 48 9.88 -12.27 5.49
C THR A 48 9.71 -12.17 7.00
N ASP A 49 9.38 -10.99 7.53
CA ASP A 49 9.16 -10.77 8.97
C ASP A 49 7.93 -11.58 9.47
N ILE A 50 6.86 -11.68 8.66
CA ILE A 50 5.69 -12.53 8.97
C ILE A 50 6.08 -14.03 8.98
N GLU A 51 6.85 -14.49 8.00
CA GLU A 51 7.34 -15.87 7.94
C GLU A 51 8.19 -16.23 9.16
N ASN A 52 9.02 -15.29 9.62
CA ASN A 52 9.88 -15.44 10.79
C ASN A 52 9.15 -15.25 12.13
N GLY A 53 7.85 -14.98 12.12
CA GLY A 53 7.03 -14.87 13.32
C GLY A 53 7.10 -13.51 14.04
N ALA A 54 7.64 -12.48 13.41
CA ALA A 54 7.76 -11.14 14.03
C ALA A 54 6.41 -10.55 14.48
N PHE A 55 5.30 -10.96 13.87
CA PHE A 55 3.95 -10.47 14.16
C PHE A 55 3.06 -11.52 14.85
N ASP A 56 3.62 -12.62 15.34
CA ASP A 56 2.84 -13.74 15.89
C ASP A 56 2.01 -13.36 17.11
N ASP A 57 2.58 -12.58 18.03
CA ASP A 57 1.87 -12.10 19.21
C ASP A 57 0.69 -11.21 18.83
N MET A 58 0.88 -10.31 17.87
CA MET A 58 -0.17 -9.42 17.39
C MET A 58 -1.28 -10.20 16.65
N LEU A 59 -0.91 -11.12 15.78
CA LEU A 59 -1.86 -11.96 15.05
C LEU A 59 -2.64 -12.91 15.97
N SER A 60 -1.99 -13.43 17.02
CA SER A 60 -2.64 -14.27 18.02
C SER A 60 -3.61 -13.52 18.93
N ALA A 61 -3.41 -12.20 19.09
CA ALA A 61 -4.33 -11.34 19.83
C ALA A 61 -5.61 -11.00 19.03
N LEU A 62 -5.59 -11.21 17.71
CA LEU A 62 -6.78 -11.10 16.87
C LEU A 62 -7.61 -12.36 17.07
N ASP A 63 -8.91 -12.20 17.34
CA ASP A 63 -9.86 -13.33 17.50
C ASP A 63 -10.23 -13.91 16.11
N VAL A 64 -9.22 -14.49 15.44
CA VAL A 64 -9.37 -15.08 14.10
C VAL A 64 -9.18 -16.60 14.18
N GLU A 65 -10.09 -17.37 13.58
CA GLU A 65 -10.08 -18.84 13.65
C GLU A 65 -8.85 -19.48 12.98
N ASN A 66 -8.19 -18.82 12.01
CA ASN A 66 -7.08 -19.40 11.25
C ASN A 66 -5.96 -18.40 10.96
N VAL A 67 -5.11 -18.15 11.93
CA VAL A 67 -3.95 -17.26 11.82
C VAL A 67 -3.02 -17.64 10.68
N SER A 68 -2.78 -18.94 10.46
CA SER A 68 -1.93 -19.43 9.36
C SER A 68 -2.46 -19.04 7.98
N TYR A 69 -3.77 -19.10 7.79
CA TYR A 69 -4.42 -18.69 6.55
C TYR A 69 -4.17 -17.19 6.29
N TYR A 70 -4.38 -16.33 7.30
CA TYR A 70 -4.18 -14.89 7.17
C TYR A 70 -2.71 -14.53 6.91
N LYS A 71 -1.76 -15.21 7.55
CA LYS A 71 -0.33 -15.04 7.24
C LYS A 71 -0.04 -15.33 5.76
N GLN A 72 -0.49 -16.48 5.26
CA GLN A 72 -0.27 -16.85 3.87
C GLN A 72 -0.98 -15.91 2.88
N LEU A 73 -2.18 -15.46 3.22
CA LEU A 73 -2.91 -14.49 2.42
C LEU A 73 -2.14 -13.18 2.30
N ILE A 74 -1.65 -12.62 3.41
CA ILE A 74 -0.87 -11.37 3.41
C ILE A 74 0.43 -11.54 2.61
N ILE A 75 1.18 -12.64 2.84
CA ILE A 75 2.42 -12.94 2.11
C ILE A 75 2.15 -13.03 0.60
N SER A 76 1.09 -13.75 0.22
CA SER A 76 0.71 -13.87 -1.20
C SER A 76 0.34 -12.51 -1.80
N CYS A 77 -0.43 -11.68 -1.09
CA CYS A 77 -0.81 -10.35 -1.52
C CYS A 77 0.42 -9.44 -1.73
N LEU A 78 1.39 -9.54 -0.84
CA LEU A 78 2.59 -8.70 -0.83
C LEU A 78 3.76 -9.30 -1.63
N SER A 79 3.59 -10.46 -2.28
CA SER A 79 4.66 -11.04 -3.11
C SER A 79 5.04 -10.10 -4.25
N ARG A 80 6.34 -10.01 -4.56
CA ARG A 80 6.85 -9.19 -5.67
C ARG A 80 6.13 -9.52 -6.98
N GLU A 81 5.96 -10.81 -7.30
CA GLU A 81 5.29 -11.25 -8.53
C GLU A 81 3.87 -10.69 -8.65
N ASN A 82 3.10 -10.75 -7.56
CA ASN A 82 1.74 -10.21 -7.54
C ASN A 82 1.72 -8.68 -7.67
N LEU A 83 2.62 -7.99 -6.97
CA LEU A 83 2.70 -6.53 -7.01
C LEU A 83 3.17 -6.03 -8.39
N GLU A 84 4.14 -6.68 -9.02
CA GLU A 84 4.58 -6.37 -10.39
C GLU A 84 3.48 -6.66 -11.43
N TYR A 85 2.77 -7.77 -11.28
CA TYR A 85 1.65 -8.09 -12.14
C TYR A 85 0.56 -7.01 -12.07
N ARG A 86 0.19 -6.58 -10.86
CA ARG A 86 -0.80 -5.52 -10.66
C ARG A 86 -0.33 -4.19 -11.20
N LEU A 87 0.90 -3.79 -10.90
CA LEU A 87 1.48 -2.55 -11.42
C LEU A 87 1.39 -2.50 -12.95
N LYS A 88 1.81 -3.57 -13.63
CA LYS A 88 1.77 -3.66 -15.09
C LYS A 88 0.35 -3.69 -15.64
N THR A 89 -0.57 -4.35 -14.96
CA THR A 89 -1.95 -4.52 -15.43
C THR A 89 -2.78 -3.26 -15.25
N GLU A 90 -2.60 -2.57 -14.11
CA GLU A 90 -3.43 -1.43 -13.73
C GLU A 90 -2.85 -0.09 -14.22
N LEU A 91 -1.53 0.08 -14.11
CA LEU A 91 -0.86 1.34 -14.43
C LEU A 91 -0.06 1.30 -15.74
N GLY A 92 0.09 0.12 -16.35
CA GLY A 92 0.90 -0.07 -17.54
C GLY A 92 2.40 -0.13 -17.23
N ASP A 93 3.23 0.33 -18.15
CA ASP A 93 4.68 0.41 -17.94
C ASP A 93 4.97 1.37 -16.78
N PRO A 94 5.74 0.96 -15.76
CA PRO A 94 6.14 1.84 -14.66
C PRO A 94 6.86 3.11 -15.11
N ASP A 95 7.43 3.14 -16.32
CA ASP A 95 8.00 4.32 -16.95
C ASP A 95 6.96 5.23 -17.62
N GLY A 96 5.68 4.90 -17.50
CA GLY A 96 4.58 5.80 -17.81
C GLY A 96 4.07 5.77 -19.26
N PHE A 97 4.42 4.76 -20.05
CA PHE A 97 3.91 4.61 -21.40
C PHE A 97 2.87 3.48 -21.50
N ILE A 98 1.62 3.83 -21.77
CA ILE A 98 0.59 2.87 -22.15
C ILE A 98 0.65 2.71 -23.67
N GLY A 99 1.16 1.57 -24.14
CA GLY A 99 1.10 1.22 -25.56
C GLY A 99 -0.32 0.82 -25.96
N PHE A 100 -0.83 1.40 -27.04
CA PHE A 100 -2.08 0.93 -27.62
C PHE A 100 -1.88 -0.41 -28.32
N PRO A 101 -2.76 -1.43 -28.13
CA PRO A 101 -2.55 -2.80 -28.60
C PRO A 101 -2.58 -2.99 -30.12
N ASN A 102 -2.81 -1.96 -30.93
CA ASN A 102 -3.05 -2.07 -32.36
C ASN A 102 -1.97 -1.47 -33.29
N GLY A 103 -0.74 -1.32 -32.82
CA GLY A 103 0.39 -0.90 -33.67
C GLY A 103 0.26 0.52 -34.25
N ILE A 104 -0.71 1.28 -33.80
CA ILE A 104 -0.83 2.70 -34.13
C ILE A 104 0.18 3.40 -33.23
N THR A 105 1.22 3.96 -33.79
CA THR A 105 2.17 4.80 -33.07
C THR A 105 1.44 6.06 -32.63
N PRO A 106 1.07 6.20 -31.34
CA PRO A 106 0.32 7.36 -30.90
C PRO A 106 1.24 8.58 -30.93
N LYS A 107 0.76 9.67 -31.48
CA LYS A 107 1.36 11.00 -31.25
C LYS A 107 1.04 11.55 -29.84
N ILE A 108 0.47 10.71 -28.97
CA ILE A 108 0.01 11.07 -27.63
C ILE A 108 0.81 10.23 -26.65
N GLU A 109 1.58 10.89 -25.80
CA GLU A 109 2.22 10.30 -24.62
C GLU A 109 1.23 10.36 -23.46
N ILE A 110 0.97 9.19 -22.84
CA ILE A 110 0.11 9.09 -21.66
C ILE A 110 1.01 8.83 -20.46
N GLN A 111 0.99 9.75 -19.50
CA GLN A 111 1.71 9.60 -18.24
C GLN A 111 0.72 9.39 -17.10
N THR A 112 0.90 8.31 -16.34
CA THR A 112 0.19 8.10 -15.08
C THR A 112 0.81 8.97 -13.99
N LYS A 113 -0.05 9.56 -13.14
CA LYS A 113 0.39 10.36 -11.99
C LYS A 113 -0.40 9.95 -10.75
N PRO A 114 0.22 9.98 -9.56
CA PRO A 114 -0.50 9.75 -8.33
C PRO A 114 -1.63 10.78 -8.14
N LEU A 115 -2.73 10.36 -7.55
CA LEU A 115 -3.85 11.22 -7.18
C LEU A 115 -3.51 12.13 -5.99
N GLY A 116 -2.50 11.76 -5.21
CA GLY A 116 -2.03 12.47 -4.03
C GLY A 116 -2.38 11.73 -2.75
N VAL A 117 -3.59 11.92 -2.22
CA VAL A 117 -4.06 11.28 -0.98
C VAL A 117 -5.24 10.39 -1.27
N LEU A 118 -5.16 9.14 -0.82
CA LEU A 118 -6.25 8.16 -0.92
C LEU A 118 -6.78 7.85 0.47
N PHE A 119 -8.11 7.92 0.62
CA PHE A 119 -8.81 7.40 1.79
C PHE A 119 -9.38 6.02 1.48
N HIS A 120 -9.00 5.04 2.28
CA HIS A 120 -9.47 3.68 2.15
C HIS A 120 -10.55 3.40 3.20
N ILE A 121 -11.71 2.95 2.74
CA ILE A 121 -12.75 2.43 3.61
C ILE A 121 -12.84 0.94 3.35
N ALA A 122 -12.20 0.16 4.22
CA ALA A 122 -12.14 -1.28 4.05
C ALA A 122 -13.47 -1.96 4.38
N ALA A 123 -13.92 -2.84 3.49
CA ALA A 123 -15.06 -3.69 3.76
C ALA A 123 -14.66 -4.81 4.73
N GLY A 124 -15.36 -4.94 5.86
CA GLY A 124 -15.07 -5.94 6.90
C GLY A 124 -15.38 -7.40 6.50
N ASN A 125 -15.90 -7.63 5.29
CA ASN A 125 -16.29 -8.95 4.79
C ASN A 125 -15.38 -9.49 3.67
N ALA A 126 -14.26 -8.81 3.39
CA ALA A 126 -13.35 -9.21 2.33
C ALA A 126 -11.92 -9.30 2.86
N ASP A 127 -11.48 -10.53 3.08
CA ASP A 127 -10.13 -10.83 3.56
C ASP A 127 -9.06 -10.35 2.58
N GLY A 128 -7.99 -9.74 3.09
CA GLY A 128 -6.87 -9.25 2.29
C GLY A 128 -7.14 -7.95 1.51
N LEU A 129 -8.39 -7.54 1.33
CA LEU A 129 -8.72 -6.32 0.59
C LEU A 129 -8.06 -5.05 1.14
N PRO A 130 -8.02 -4.81 2.47
CA PRO A 130 -7.35 -3.64 3.03
C PRO A 130 -5.86 -3.61 2.70
N VAL A 131 -5.17 -4.74 2.82
CA VAL A 131 -3.74 -4.88 2.52
C VAL A 131 -3.47 -4.56 1.05
N MET A 132 -4.25 -5.12 0.15
CA MET A 132 -4.10 -4.90 -1.29
C MET A 132 -4.39 -3.46 -1.68
N SER A 133 -5.47 -2.89 -1.15
CA SER A 133 -5.85 -1.51 -1.47
C SER A 133 -4.76 -0.50 -1.07
N VAL A 134 -4.16 -0.69 0.12
CA VAL A 134 -3.05 0.15 0.57
C VAL A 134 -1.79 -0.10 -0.27
N ALA A 135 -1.45 -1.36 -0.57
CA ALA A 135 -0.29 -1.70 -1.39
C ALA A 135 -0.38 -1.09 -2.79
N GLU A 136 -1.54 -1.20 -3.45
CA GLU A 136 -1.79 -0.59 -4.77
C GLU A 136 -1.70 0.95 -4.71
N GLY A 137 -2.26 1.56 -3.67
CA GLY A 137 -2.15 2.99 -3.46
C GLY A 137 -0.70 3.47 -3.31
N LEU A 138 0.12 2.71 -2.56
CA LEU A 138 1.56 2.99 -2.40
C LEU A 138 2.33 2.77 -3.70
N LEU A 139 2.07 1.68 -4.44
CA LEU A 139 2.68 1.40 -5.74
C LEU A 139 2.40 2.52 -6.75
N ALA A 140 1.21 3.10 -6.70
CA ALA A 140 0.83 4.25 -7.53
C ALA A 140 1.41 5.59 -7.03
N GLY A 141 2.20 5.60 -5.94
CA GLY A 141 2.87 6.78 -5.39
C GLY A 141 1.96 7.70 -4.58
N ASN A 142 0.85 7.18 -4.05
CA ASN A 142 -0.08 7.96 -3.22
C ASN A 142 0.24 7.88 -1.74
N ILE A 143 -0.20 8.88 -0.98
CA ILE A 143 -0.34 8.82 0.47
C ILE A 143 -1.63 8.05 0.77
N ASN A 144 -1.56 7.08 1.68
CA ASN A 144 -2.69 6.21 2.00
C ASN A 144 -3.14 6.43 3.44
N ILE A 145 -4.44 6.56 3.62
CA ILE A 145 -5.13 6.72 4.90
C ILE A 145 -6.18 5.62 4.97
N LEU A 146 -6.06 4.70 5.91
CA LEU A 146 -6.97 3.58 6.15
C LEU A 146 -7.71 3.78 7.47
#